data_5a523fde0e22f42ccb4132e759741114
#
_entry.id   5a523fde0e22f42ccb4132e759741114
#
_cell.length_a   1.000
_cell.length_b   1.000
_cell.length_c   1.000
_cell.angle_alpha   90.00
_cell.angle_beta   90.00
_cell.angle_gamma   90.00
#
_symmetry.space_group_name_H-M   'P 1'
#
loop_
_entity.id
_entity.type
_entity.pdbx_description
1 polymer ?
#
loop_
_entity_poly.entity_id
_entity_poly.type
_entity_poly.pdbx_seq_one_letter_code
_entity_poly.pdbx_strand_id
1 'polypeptide(L)'
;MPSPTEPEPDPTLEQDDRFPSGPWEGYFLQPGLSGRQTMELFLTFREGKLRGEGRDIVGEFLISGSYERDSGNCWWSKRYLSKHDVSYQGYNEGRGIWGVWEITPTFKGGFHIWPLGQGSGESQDVSEEADIPALVGVGANPFGSETLDDSDPFSN
;
A
#
# COMPACT_ATOMS: atom_id res chain seq x y z
N MET A 1 11.54 -38.84 12.15
CA MET A 1 11.87 -37.61 12.62
C MET A 1 11.55 -36.53 11.71
N PRO A 2 10.79 -35.62 12.16
CA PRO A 2 10.38 -34.59 11.27
C PRO A 2 11.52 -33.69 10.94
N SER A 3 11.45 -33.09 9.84
CA SER A 3 12.45 -32.24 9.40
C SER A 3 12.48 -31.01 10.25
N PRO A 4 13.56 -30.71 10.82
CA PRO A 4 13.60 -29.55 11.65
C PRO A 4 13.58 -28.31 10.84
N THR A 5 13.70 -28.42 9.56
CA THR A 5 13.72 -27.24 8.78
C THR A 5 12.36 -26.80 8.38
N GLU A 6 11.36 -27.57 8.65
CA GLU A 6 10.05 -27.21 8.25
C GLU A 6 9.27 -26.65 9.41
N PRO A 7 9.13 -25.38 9.54
CA PRO A 7 8.45 -24.82 10.68
C PRO A 7 6.98 -25.13 10.57
N GLU A 8 6.33 -25.19 11.68
CA GLU A 8 4.95 -25.47 11.67
C GLU A 8 4.21 -24.21 11.26
N PRO A 9 3.13 -24.32 10.61
CA PRO A 9 2.38 -23.15 10.18
C PRO A 9 1.91 -22.39 11.42
N ASP A 10 1.92 -21.10 11.33
CA ASP A 10 1.46 -20.26 12.41
C ASP A 10 -0.06 -20.20 12.30
N PRO A 11 -0.79 -20.77 13.25
CA PRO A 11 -2.24 -20.79 13.14
C PRO A 11 -2.88 -19.44 13.28
N THR A 12 -2.16 -18.43 13.71
CA THR A 12 -2.75 -17.12 13.84
C THR A 12 -2.66 -16.33 12.55
N LEU A 13 -1.90 -16.81 11.57
CA LEU A 13 -1.82 -16.08 10.33
C LEU A 13 -3.14 -16.18 9.58
N GLU A 14 -3.48 -15.13 8.87
CA GLU A 14 -4.72 -15.08 8.14
C GLU A 14 -4.79 -16.17 7.08
N GLN A 15 -5.92 -16.85 7.01
CA GLN A 15 -6.09 -17.91 6.02
C GLN A 15 -6.90 -17.47 4.83
N ASP A 16 -7.41 -16.26 4.83
CA ASP A 16 -8.17 -15.74 3.71
C ASP A 16 -7.20 -15.50 2.56
N ASP A 17 -7.48 -16.05 1.41
CA ASP A 17 -6.59 -15.95 0.27
C ASP A 17 -6.32 -14.51 -0.18
N ARG A 18 -7.13 -13.59 0.21
CA ARG A 18 -6.91 -12.21 -0.19
C ARG A 18 -5.81 -11.55 0.62
N PHE A 19 -5.48 -12.11 1.79
CA PHE A 19 -4.52 -11.50 2.69
C PHE A 19 -3.36 -12.43 3.03
N PRO A 20 -2.62 -12.89 2.03
CA PRO A 20 -1.52 -13.78 2.33
C PRO A 20 -0.34 -13.04 2.90
N SER A 21 0.25 -13.59 3.94
CA SER A 21 1.45 -13.00 4.51
C SER A 21 2.62 -13.34 3.61
N GLY A 22 3.55 -12.45 3.49
CA GLY A 22 4.74 -12.68 2.66
C GLY A 22 5.07 -11.46 1.82
N PRO A 23 5.78 -11.66 0.73
CA PRO A 23 6.19 -10.53 -0.09
C PRO A 23 5.06 -9.99 -0.96
N TRP A 24 5.00 -8.70 -1.05
CA TRP A 24 4.03 -8.00 -1.87
C TRP A 24 4.76 -6.95 -2.69
N GLU A 25 4.13 -6.46 -3.72
CA GLU A 25 4.71 -5.39 -4.52
C GLU A 25 3.59 -4.52 -5.03
N GLY A 26 3.91 -3.36 -5.55
CA GLY A 26 2.91 -2.48 -6.11
C GLY A 26 3.45 -1.11 -6.35
N TYR A 27 2.57 -0.13 -6.27
CA TYR A 27 2.99 1.23 -6.58
C TYR A 27 2.06 2.24 -5.92
N PHE A 28 2.50 3.49 -5.91
CA PHE A 28 1.65 4.58 -5.52
C PHE A 28 1.82 5.69 -6.57
N LEU A 29 0.82 6.55 -6.65
CA LEU A 29 0.85 7.67 -7.56
C LEU A 29 0.98 8.94 -6.74
N GLN A 30 1.84 9.82 -7.15
CA GLN A 30 2.06 11.04 -6.40
C GLN A 30 1.81 12.24 -7.28
N PRO A 31 1.02 13.20 -6.80
CA PRO A 31 0.76 14.39 -7.59
C PRO A 31 2.09 15.07 -7.95
N GLY A 32 2.22 15.47 -9.17
CA GLY A 32 3.43 16.12 -9.60
C GLY A 32 4.49 15.21 -10.17
N LEU A 33 4.36 13.90 -9.96
CA LEU A 33 5.32 12.97 -10.52
C LEU A 33 4.59 12.13 -11.54
N SER A 34 5.18 11.94 -12.70
CA SER A 34 4.51 11.12 -13.69
C SER A 34 4.86 9.68 -13.42
N GLY A 35 3.94 8.81 -13.75
CA GLY A 35 4.21 7.38 -13.65
C GLY A 35 3.99 6.84 -12.27
N ARG A 36 4.26 5.58 -12.12
CA ARG A 36 4.04 4.90 -10.88
C ARG A 36 5.31 4.83 -10.08
N GLN A 37 5.18 5.02 -8.78
CA GLN A 37 6.32 4.93 -7.89
C GLN A 37 6.25 3.56 -7.26
N THR A 38 7.12 2.66 -7.64
CA THR A 38 7.01 1.27 -7.21
C THR A 38 7.45 1.06 -5.77
N MET A 39 6.96 0.02 -5.17
CA MET A 39 7.38 -0.33 -3.82
C MET A 39 7.38 -1.83 -3.63
N GLU A 40 8.23 -2.29 -2.72
CA GLU A 40 8.35 -3.69 -2.37
C GLU A 40 8.00 -3.77 -0.90
N LEU A 41 7.22 -4.77 -0.54
CA LEU A 41 6.81 -4.89 0.85
C LEU A 41 6.85 -6.33 1.31
N PHE A 42 6.90 -6.50 2.61
CA PHE A 42 6.73 -7.83 3.20
C PHE A 42 5.67 -7.60 4.27
N LEU A 43 4.52 -8.24 4.11
CA LEU A 43 3.38 -7.99 4.98
C LEU A 43 3.01 -9.22 5.77
N THR A 44 2.51 -9.01 6.97
CA THR A 44 2.03 -10.09 7.82
C THR A 44 0.62 -9.74 8.24
N PHE A 45 -0.31 -10.64 7.94
CA PHE A 45 -1.70 -10.46 8.30
C PHE A 45 -2.04 -11.48 9.39
N ARG A 46 -2.48 -11.02 10.52
CA ARG A 46 -2.75 -11.91 11.64
C ARG A 46 -3.88 -11.36 12.50
N GLU A 47 -4.96 -12.09 12.55
CA GLU A 47 -6.06 -11.72 13.41
C GLU A 47 -6.49 -10.25 13.32
N GLY A 48 -6.67 -9.78 12.14
CA GLY A 48 -7.12 -8.42 11.93
C GLY A 48 -6.04 -7.36 11.97
N LYS A 49 -4.80 -7.77 12.25
CA LYS A 49 -3.71 -6.81 12.31
C LYS A 49 -2.77 -6.95 11.14
N LEU A 50 -2.31 -5.82 10.64
CA LEU A 50 -1.42 -5.79 9.52
C LEU A 50 -0.11 -5.15 9.94
N ARG A 51 0.99 -5.83 9.69
CA ARG A 51 2.30 -5.29 10.00
C ARG A 51 3.20 -5.56 8.80
N GLY A 52 4.20 -4.76 8.66
CA GLY A 52 5.12 -5.03 7.57
C GLY A 52 6.23 -4.03 7.45
N GLU A 53 7.01 -4.21 6.40
CA GLU A 53 8.11 -3.33 6.11
C GLU A 53 8.31 -3.31 4.62
N GLY A 54 9.03 -2.36 4.13
CA GLY A 54 9.30 -2.29 2.70
C GLY A 54 10.15 -1.10 2.35
N ARG A 55 10.18 -0.80 1.06
CA ARG A 55 10.92 0.35 0.59
C ARG A 55 10.38 0.84 -0.74
N ASP A 56 10.57 2.08 -1.00
CA ASP A 56 10.22 2.68 -2.26
C ASP A 56 11.21 3.79 -2.55
N ILE A 57 10.91 4.65 -3.50
CA ILE A 57 11.87 5.67 -3.90
C ILE A 57 12.22 6.63 -2.77
N VAL A 58 11.37 6.77 -1.81
CA VAL A 58 11.63 7.67 -0.70
C VAL A 58 12.56 7.03 0.32
N GLY A 59 12.44 5.73 0.50
CA GLY A 59 13.30 5.03 1.46
C GLY A 59 12.61 3.86 2.08
N GLU A 60 13.17 3.37 3.17
CA GLU A 60 12.61 2.23 3.86
C GLU A 60 11.53 2.66 4.81
N PHE A 61 10.56 1.81 5.01
CA PHE A 61 9.43 2.15 5.85
C PHE A 61 8.88 0.95 6.61
N LEU A 62 8.10 1.23 7.62
CA LEU A 62 7.42 0.20 8.39
C LEU A 62 5.92 0.41 8.25
N ILE A 63 5.17 -0.66 8.33
CA ILE A 63 3.73 -0.61 8.19
C ILE A 63 3.06 -1.18 9.44
N SER A 64 2.02 -0.52 9.89
CA SER A 64 1.28 -0.97 11.04
C SER A 64 -0.19 -0.57 10.86
N GLY A 65 -1.08 -1.51 10.92
CA GLY A 65 -2.49 -1.21 10.74
C GLY A 65 -3.39 -2.39 10.98
N SER A 66 -4.52 -2.42 10.31
CA SER A 66 -5.55 -3.41 10.54
C SER A 66 -6.28 -3.73 9.26
N TYR A 67 -7.01 -4.82 9.26
CA TYR A 67 -7.82 -5.18 8.12
C TYR A 67 -9.07 -5.91 8.60
N GLU A 68 -10.09 -5.96 7.77
CA GLU A 68 -11.33 -6.65 8.09
C GLU A 68 -11.66 -7.61 6.98
N ARG A 69 -11.85 -8.88 7.30
CA ARG A 69 -12.16 -9.86 6.28
C ARG A 69 -13.51 -9.62 5.65
N ASP A 70 -14.52 -9.31 6.45
CA ASP A 70 -15.86 -9.17 5.94
C ASP A 70 -15.98 -8.11 4.87
N SER A 71 -15.43 -6.98 5.09
CA SER A 71 -15.54 -5.90 4.13
C SER A 71 -14.38 -5.83 3.16
N GLY A 72 -13.29 -6.42 3.55
CA GLY A 72 -12.08 -6.29 2.74
C GLY A 72 -11.32 -4.99 3.03
N ASN A 73 -11.81 -4.19 3.95
CA ASN A 73 -11.17 -2.92 4.24
C ASN A 73 -9.83 -3.08 4.90
N CYS A 74 -8.89 -2.22 4.54
CA CYS A 74 -7.57 -2.23 5.13
C CYS A 74 -7.15 -0.80 5.38
N TRP A 75 -6.47 -0.56 6.48
CA TRP A 75 -5.96 0.77 6.71
C TRP A 75 -4.68 0.65 7.52
N TRP A 76 -3.68 1.45 7.18
CA TRP A 76 -2.41 1.38 7.89
C TRP A 76 -1.67 2.70 7.80
N SER A 77 -0.65 2.80 8.65
CA SER A 77 0.24 3.91 8.62
C SER A 77 1.56 3.42 8.06
N LYS A 78 2.13 4.13 7.13
CA LYS A 78 3.42 3.81 6.57
C LYS A 78 4.38 4.86 7.12
N ARG A 79 5.35 4.42 7.90
CA ARG A 79 6.27 5.34 8.51
C ARG A 79 7.64 5.18 7.91
N TYR A 80 8.14 6.21 7.25
CA TYR A 80 9.47 6.18 6.70
C TYR A 80 10.44 6.35 7.86
N LEU A 81 11.50 5.61 7.83
CA LEU A 81 12.39 5.53 8.96
C LEU A 81 12.91 6.86 9.46
N SER A 82 13.04 7.82 8.96
CA SER A 82 13.43 9.04 9.54
C SER A 82 12.61 10.17 9.02
N LYS A 83 11.38 9.87 8.65
CA LYS A 83 10.56 10.91 8.10
C LYS A 83 9.16 10.83 8.67
N HIS A 84 8.17 11.26 7.92
CA HIS A 84 6.84 11.34 8.40
C HIS A 84 6.02 10.11 8.11
N ASP A 85 4.82 10.07 8.59
CA ASP A 85 3.92 8.97 8.40
C ASP A 85 2.99 9.28 7.24
N VAL A 86 2.53 8.24 6.59
CA VAL A 86 1.56 8.36 5.52
C VAL A 86 0.41 7.42 5.84
N SER A 87 -0.81 7.88 5.74
CA SER A 87 -1.98 7.06 6.02
C SER A 87 -2.41 6.37 4.75
N TYR A 88 -2.71 5.09 4.83
CA TYR A 88 -3.19 4.32 3.68
C TYR A 88 -4.55 3.75 4.03
N GLN A 89 -5.48 3.78 3.08
CA GLN A 89 -6.77 3.20 3.29
C GLN A 89 -7.26 2.62 1.98
N GLY A 90 -7.69 1.38 1.99
CA GLY A 90 -8.17 0.75 0.78
C GLY A 90 -8.87 -0.53 1.11
N TYR A 91 -9.07 -1.38 0.12
CA TYR A 91 -9.64 -2.65 0.41
C TYR A 91 -9.31 -3.68 -0.66
N ASN A 92 -9.58 -4.92 -0.34
CA ASN A 92 -9.19 -6.06 -1.13
C ASN A 92 -10.42 -6.81 -1.63
N GLU A 93 -10.58 -6.87 -2.94
CA GLU A 93 -11.67 -7.60 -3.52
C GLU A 93 -11.14 -8.81 -4.24
N GLY A 94 -9.94 -9.21 -3.96
CA GLY A 94 -9.36 -10.36 -4.62
C GLY A 94 -8.29 -10.04 -5.63
N ARG A 95 -7.98 -8.78 -5.82
CA ARG A 95 -6.95 -8.39 -6.75
C ARG A 95 -5.91 -7.53 -6.07
N GLY A 96 -5.62 -7.81 -4.83
CA GLY A 96 -4.69 -7.04 -4.04
C GLY A 96 -5.44 -5.97 -3.28
N ILE A 97 -4.73 -5.00 -2.75
CA ILE A 97 -5.32 -3.93 -1.98
C ILE A 97 -5.11 -2.64 -2.75
N TRP A 98 -6.17 -1.90 -2.95
CA TRP A 98 -6.05 -0.64 -3.65
C TRP A 98 -6.85 0.42 -2.93
N GLY A 99 -6.45 1.66 -3.07
CA GLY A 99 -7.11 2.75 -2.38
C GLY A 99 -6.32 4.02 -2.45
N VAL A 100 -6.27 4.74 -1.34
CA VAL A 100 -5.70 6.07 -1.30
C VAL A 100 -4.71 6.22 -0.18
N TRP A 101 -3.62 6.94 -0.42
CA TRP A 101 -2.69 7.32 0.62
C TRP A 101 -2.85 8.82 0.84
N GLU A 102 -2.59 9.25 2.03
CA GLU A 102 -2.77 10.66 2.35
C GLU A 102 -1.79 11.14 3.40
N ILE A 103 -1.23 12.32 3.21
CA ILE A 103 -0.40 12.95 4.20
C ILE A 103 -1.15 14.15 4.73
N THR A 104 -1.75 14.92 3.84
CA THR A 104 -2.62 16.01 4.25
C THR A 104 -3.84 15.94 3.35
N PRO A 105 -4.92 16.60 3.70
CA PRO A 105 -6.13 16.54 2.87
C PRO A 105 -5.90 16.99 1.44
N THR A 106 -4.87 17.78 1.21
CA THR A 106 -4.61 18.24 -0.13
C THR A 106 -3.42 17.54 -0.77
N PHE A 107 -2.78 16.60 -0.09
CA PHE A 107 -1.68 15.87 -0.69
C PHE A 107 -1.92 14.40 -0.50
N LYS A 108 -2.46 13.75 -1.50
CA LYS A 108 -2.82 12.36 -1.44
C LYS A 108 -2.80 11.78 -2.84
N GLY A 109 -2.87 10.50 -2.94
CA GLY A 109 -2.81 9.83 -4.21
C GLY A 109 -3.32 8.42 -4.10
N GLY A 110 -3.29 7.68 -5.18
CA GLY A 110 -3.76 6.32 -5.20
C GLY A 110 -2.65 5.32 -5.03
N PHE A 111 -3.01 4.09 -4.72
CA PHE A 111 -2.02 3.04 -4.64
C PHE A 111 -2.68 1.69 -4.95
N HIS A 112 -1.86 0.74 -5.32
CA HIS A 112 -2.33 -0.62 -5.52
C HIS A 112 -1.14 -1.54 -5.21
N ILE A 113 -1.36 -2.54 -4.35
CA ILE A 113 -0.32 -3.49 -4.04
C ILE A 113 -0.92 -4.89 -4.14
N TRP A 114 -0.12 -5.89 -4.41
CA TRP A 114 -0.60 -7.24 -4.57
C TRP A 114 0.49 -8.22 -4.16
N PRO A 115 0.12 -9.47 -3.84
CA PRO A 115 1.15 -10.43 -3.43
C PRO A 115 2.10 -10.69 -4.58
N LEU A 116 3.37 -10.80 -4.27
CA LEU A 116 4.37 -11.01 -5.27
C LEU A 116 4.06 -12.30 -6.00
N GLY A 117 4.15 -12.27 -7.30
CA GLY A 117 3.89 -13.46 -8.06
C GLY A 117 2.46 -13.57 -8.57
N GLN A 118 1.57 -12.75 -8.07
CA GLN A 118 0.23 -12.81 -8.51
C GLN A 118 0.11 -12.16 -9.86
N GLY A 119 0.84 -11.14 -10.06
CA GLY A 119 0.91 -10.53 -11.35
C GLY A 119 -0.31 -9.92 -11.91
N SER A 120 -1.34 -9.89 -11.21
CA SER A 120 -2.53 -9.41 -11.77
C SER A 120 -2.62 -7.92 -11.78
N GLY A 121 -1.73 -7.30 -11.16
CA GLY A 121 -1.79 -5.89 -11.07
C GLY A 121 -1.71 -5.21 -12.38
N GLU A 122 -0.95 -5.73 -13.28
CA GLU A 122 -0.83 -5.16 -14.50
C GLU A 122 -2.03 -4.99 -15.28
N SER A 123 -2.78 -5.98 -15.39
CA SER A 123 -3.94 -5.89 -16.21
C SER A 123 -4.94 -4.95 -15.58
N GLN A 124 -4.74 -4.61 -14.36
CA GLN A 124 -5.68 -3.77 -13.71
C GLN A 124 -5.29 -2.33 -13.85
N ASP A 125 -4.14 -2.06 -14.27
CA ASP A 125 -3.64 -0.75 -14.33
C ASP A 125 -4.56 0.26 -14.89
N VAL A 126 -5.03 0.01 -15.99
CA VAL A 126 -5.85 0.96 -16.64
C VAL A 126 -7.10 1.20 -15.88
N SER A 127 -7.70 0.16 -15.47
CA SER A 127 -8.93 0.34 -14.80
C SER A 127 -8.74 0.99 -13.48
N GLU A 128 -7.62 0.82 -12.89
CA GLU A 128 -7.41 1.41 -11.65
C GLU A 128 -7.47 2.86 -11.71
N GLU A 129 -6.88 3.43 -12.66
CA GLU A 129 -6.93 4.81 -12.75
C GLU A 129 -8.33 5.28 -12.88
N ALA A 130 -9.15 4.51 -13.49
CA ALA A 130 -10.51 4.91 -13.65
C ALA A 130 -11.26 4.64 -12.37
N ASP A 131 -10.83 3.67 -11.66
CA ASP A 131 -11.52 3.29 -10.45
C ASP A 131 -11.28 4.21 -9.28
N ILE A 132 -10.43 5.14 -9.37
CA ILE A 132 -10.25 6.05 -8.28
C ILE A 132 -10.52 7.44 -8.77
N PRO A 133 -11.69 7.69 -9.21
CA PRO A 133 -12.03 8.97 -9.73
C PRO A 133 -11.91 10.10 -8.73
N ALA A 134 -12.19 9.78 -7.54
CA ALA A 134 -12.11 10.81 -6.52
C ALA A 134 -10.70 11.30 -6.41
N LEU A 135 -9.79 10.39 -6.49
CA LEU A 135 -8.43 10.72 -6.36
C LEU A 135 -8.04 11.52 -7.54
N VAL A 136 -8.45 11.14 -8.68
CA VAL A 136 -8.09 11.83 -9.86
C VAL A 136 -8.56 13.25 -9.75
N GLY A 137 -9.74 13.42 -9.33
CA GLY A 137 -10.27 14.72 -9.23
C GLY A 137 -9.47 15.58 -8.30
N VAL A 138 -9.10 15.02 -7.24
CA VAL A 138 -8.36 15.74 -6.29
C VAL A 138 -6.97 15.91 -6.74
N GLY A 139 -6.44 14.87 -7.22
CA GLY A 139 -5.09 14.90 -7.59
C GLY A 139 -4.84 15.91 -8.63
N ALA A 140 -5.74 16.07 -9.45
CA ALA A 140 -5.54 16.94 -10.50
C ALA A 140 -5.54 18.31 -9.99
N ASN A 141 -5.85 18.48 -8.80
CA ASN A 141 -5.89 19.63 -8.26
C ASN A 141 -4.73 20.39 -8.49
N PRO A 142 -4.84 21.40 -8.86
CA PRO A 142 -3.79 22.22 -9.15
C PRO A 142 -2.80 22.46 -8.15
N PHE A 143 -3.12 22.14 -7.05
CA PHE A 143 -2.27 22.36 -6.04
C PHE A 143 -1.05 21.79 -6.31
N GLY A 144 -1.11 20.85 -7.07
CA GLY A 144 0.01 20.13 -7.24
C GLY A 144 1.18 20.97 -7.44
N SER A 145 1.02 21.97 -8.06
CA SER A 145 2.16 22.62 -8.40
C SER A 145 2.78 23.32 -7.29
N GLU A 146 2.11 24.04 -6.62
CA GLU A 146 2.73 24.80 -5.66
C GLU A 146 3.16 24.09 -4.51
N THR A 147 2.49 23.19 -4.13
CA THR A 147 2.87 22.61 -2.93
C THR A 147 4.01 21.73 -3.05
N LEU A 148 4.22 21.24 -4.17
CA LEU A 148 5.21 20.30 -4.28
C LEU A 148 6.51 20.67 -3.85
N ASP A 149 6.96 21.70 -4.27
CA ASP A 149 8.23 22.01 -3.96
C ASP A 149 8.62 22.13 -2.63
N ASP A 150 8.22 23.08 -2.03
CA ASP A 150 8.68 23.27 -0.76
C ASP A 150 8.09 22.39 0.15
N SER A 151 7.02 21.88 -0.15
CA SER A 151 6.44 21.08 0.81
C SER A 151 6.55 19.65 0.50
N ASP A 152 7.40 19.25 -0.33
CA ASP A 152 7.53 17.86 -0.67
C ASP A 152 7.59 17.12 0.62
N PRO A 153 6.58 16.40 0.99
CA PRO A 153 6.54 15.70 2.23
C PRO A 153 7.51 14.57 2.30
N PHE A 154 8.00 14.17 1.22
CA PHE A 154 8.91 13.09 1.20
C PHE A 154 10.36 13.56 1.27
N SER A 155 10.60 14.81 1.21
CA SER A 155 11.91 15.17 1.25
C SER A 155 12.24 15.59 2.61
N ASN A 156 12.55 15.78 3.31
CA ASN A 156 12.80 16.08 4.56
C ASN A 156 13.95 15.60 5.01
#